data_6fb0bb36bd9fe86686002d4164d060c9
#
_entry.id   6fb0bb36bd9fe86686002d4164d060c9
#
_cell.length_a   1.000
_cell.length_b   1.000
_cell.length_c   1.000
_cell.angle_alpha   90.00
_cell.angle_beta   90.00
_cell.angle_gamma   90.00
#
_symmetry.space_group_name_H-M   'P 1'
#
loop_
_entity.id
_entity.type
_entity.pdbx_description
1 polymer ?
#
loop_
_entity_poly.entity_id
_entity_poly.type
_entity_poly.pdbx_seq_one_letter_code
_entity_poly.pdbx_strand_id
1 'polypeptide(L)'
;MRNKINFRLAGIAILAIIATVIGTTIIYYNLFEKQVMAELRLCAKLLTAQIEGTDSQNSSTNSKIDSKTTHSDSYTAHFDNISDIKELRITLIDKEGTVLYDNDAAIGQLKNHNDRPEIKEAFENGEGQAVRRSDTLDEDTFYYAIRLNDGMVLRVATDAKSLGSAFVSVAPVIILIVIFIVLICIGISHMLTEQLLKPIETMVNNLENSEYESPYKELDPIANLLRAQHTDILSAAKARQDFTANVSHELKTPLTAISGYAELLEGGVVSEGQQKHFFNEIRKNSDRLLNLINDIIRLSELDRKEMEPQFERISLYDVVAECMDELKVNARQRKIDISFDGEPCFIRANRGMIRELIENLAQNAIRYNNAGGKVHISVFIRNGRPILSVKDNGIGIPAVDQQRIFERFYRVDKSRSKETGGTGLGLAIVKHIVEIHDAKIELDSALGVGTTINIVF
;
A
#
# COMPACT_ATOMS: atom_id res chain seq x y z
N MET A 1 12.36 -4.10 2.22
CA MET A 1 11.75 -2.92 1.60
C MET A 1 12.70 -1.71 1.59
N ARG A 2 13.33 -1.39 2.69
CA ARG A 2 14.28 -0.28 2.91
C ARG A 2 15.35 -0.15 1.81
N ASN A 3 16.10 -1.23 1.53
CA ASN A 3 17.17 -1.21 0.51
C ASN A 3 16.66 -0.98 -0.93
N LYS A 4 15.43 -1.42 -1.25
CA LYS A 4 14.85 -1.18 -2.58
C LYS A 4 14.43 0.27 -2.79
N ILE A 5 13.95 0.95 -1.75
CA ILE A 5 13.55 2.36 -1.82
C ILE A 5 14.78 3.24 -1.94
N ASN A 6 15.80 3.02 -1.10
CA ASN A 6 17.06 3.75 -1.14
C ASN A 6 17.75 3.60 -2.50
N PHE A 7 17.78 2.39 -3.06
CA PHE A 7 18.38 2.14 -4.37
C PHE A 7 17.63 2.84 -5.51
N ARG A 8 16.29 2.89 -5.45
CA ARG A 8 15.49 3.59 -6.47
C ARG A 8 15.65 5.11 -6.38
N LEU A 9 15.63 5.68 -5.18
CA LEU A 9 15.83 7.13 -4.98
C LEU A 9 17.24 7.56 -5.42
N ALA A 10 18.27 6.80 -5.04
CA ALA A 10 19.64 7.02 -5.50
C ALA A 10 19.77 6.90 -7.03
N GLY A 11 19.12 5.92 -7.64
CA GLY A 11 19.10 5.74 -9.09
C GLY A 11 18.46 6.92 -9.83
N ILE A 12 17.35 7.45 -9.36
CA ILE A 12 16.69 8.63 -9.93
C ILE A 12 17.60 9.87 -9.82
N ALA A 13 18.23 10.06 -8.66
CA ALA A 13 19.15 11.18 -8.44
C ALA A 13 20.35 11.11 -9.38
N ILE A 14 20.98 9.94 -9.52
CA ILE A 14 22.11 9.73 -10.43
C ILE A 14 21.68 10.02 -11.89
N LEU A 15 20.53 9.53 -12.32
CA LEU A 15 20.02 9.75 -13.67
C LEU A 15 19.76 11.23 -13.95
N ALA A 16 19.19 11.95 -12.98
CA ALA A 16 18.97 13.39 -13.08
C ALA A 16 20.30 14.18 -13.20
N ILE A 17 21.31 13.80 -12.41
CA ILE A 17 22.63 14.42 -12.46
C ILE A 17 23.29 14.17 -13.83
N ILE A 18 23.27 12.94 -14.33
CA ILE A 18 23.83 12.60 -15.65
C ILE A 18 23.12 13.41 -16.75
N ALA A 19 21.80 13.49 -16.74
CA ALA A 19 21.03 14.26 -17.71
C ALA A 19 21.39 15.76 -17.65
N THR A 20 21.58 16.31 -16.47
CA THR A 20 21.98 17.72 -16.28
C THR A 20 23.39 17.97 -16.80
N VAL A 21 24.34 17.09 -16.51
CA VAL A 21 25.73 17.22 -17.01
C VAL A 21 25.76 17.15 -18.53
N ILE A 22 25.06 16.20 -19.15
CA ILE A 22 24.98 16.10 -20.62
C ILE A 22 24.35 17.36 -21.19
N GLY A 23 23.22 17.81 -20.65
CA GLY A 23 22.52 19.01 -21.11
C GLY A 23 23.37 20.27 -21.04
N THR A 24 24.05 20.48 -19.89
CA THR A 24 24.95 21.63 -19.72
C THR A 24 26.16 21.59 -20.65
N THR A 25 26.70 20.40 -20.90
CA THR A 25 27.83 20.23 -21.85
C THR A 25 27.39 20.60 -23.26
N ILE A 26 26.24 20.16 -23.73
CA ILE A 26 25.71 20.50 -25.05
C ILE A 26 25.45 22.01 -25.20
N ILE A 27 24.83 22.61 -24.17
CA ILE A 27 24.55 24.06 -24.17
C ILE A 27 25.86 24.84 -24.18
N TYR A 28 26.83 24.45 -23.39
CA TYR A 28 28.13 25.10 -23.34
C TYR A 28 28.87 25.04 -24.68
N TYR A 29 28.87 23.84 -25.34
CA TYR A 29 29.46 23.67 -26.66
C TYR A 29 28.83 24.61 -27.69
N ASN A 30 27.51 24.68 -27.75
CA ASN A 30 26.80 25.54 -28.70
C ASN A 30 27.02 27.06 -28.41
N LEU A 31 27.16 27.45 -27.16
CA LEU A 31 27.47 28.85 -26.80
C LEU A 31 28.88 29.22 -27.20
N PHE A 32 29.84 28.28 -26.99
CA PHE A 32 31.23 28.47 -27.31
C PHE A 32 31.42 28.59 -28.83
N GLU A 33 30.83 27.69 -29.64
CA GLU A 33 30.87 27.78 -31.11
C GLU A 33 30.43 29.17 -31.59
N LYS A 34 29.30 29.68 -31.04
CA LYS A 34 28.81 31.03 -31.37
C LYS A 34 29.78 32.14 -30.97
N GLN A 35 30.42 32.01 -29.82
CA GLN A 35 31.37 32.99 -29.36
C GLN A 35 32.62 33.03 -30.22
N VAL A 36 33.20 31.88 -30.53
CA VAL A 36 34.39 31.76 -31.42
C VAL A 36 34.06 32.32 -32.81
N MET A 37 32.91 31.99 -33.36
CA MET A 37 32.50 32.55 -34.66
C MET A 37 32.29 34.06 -34.61
N ALA A 38 31.77 34.60 -33.54
CA ALA A 38 31.63 36.07 -33.35
C ALA A 38 32.99 36.77 -33.25
N GLU A 39 33.95 36.15 -32.55
CA GLU A 39 35.35 36.64 -32.45
C GLU A 39 36.08 36.61 -33.81
N LEU A 40 35.97 35.48 -34.54
CA LEU A 40 36.53 35.37 -35.86
C LEU A 40 35.94 36.39 -36.84
N ARG A 41 34.59 36.60 -36.75
CA ARG A 41 33.92 37.60 -37.57
C ARG A 41 34.41 38.99 -37.28
N LEU A 42 34.58 39.33 -35.99
CA LEU A 42 35.09 40.64 -35.56
C LEU A 42 36.54 40.82 -36.07
N CYS A 43 37.42 39.83 -35.88
CA CYS A 43 38.78 39.86 -36.38
C CYS A 43 38.84 40.02 -37.90
N ALA A 44 38.05 39.25 -38.67
CA ALA A 44 38.00 39.38 -40.12
C ALA A 44 37.59 40.80 -40.59
N LYS A 45 36.55 41.36 -39.94
CA LYS A 45 36.09 42.71 -40.25
C LYS A 45 37.13 43.81 -39.92
N LEU A 46 37.82 43.66 -38.81
CA LEU A 46 38.89 44.62 -38.43
C LEU A 46 40.04 44.56 -39.41
N LEU A 47 40.48 43.32 -39.81
CA LEU A 47 41.51 43.14 -40.80
C LEU A 47 41.08 43.67 -42.16
N THR A 48 39.85 43.45 -42.59
CA THR A 48 39.30 44.01 -43.84
C THR A 48 39.32 45.52 -43.83
N ALA A 49 38.83 46.15 -42.75
CA ALA A 49 38.82 47.60 -42.61
C ALA A 49 40.21 48.24 -42.63
N GLN A 50 41.18 47.55 -42.06
CA GLN A 50 42.60 47.99 -42.06
C GLN A 50 43.24 47.90 -43.45
N ILE A 51 42.95 46.82 -44.21
CA ILE A 51 43.39 46.60 -45.59
C ILE A 51 42.81 47.67 -46.51
N GLU A 52 41.47 47.86 -46.51
CA GLU A 52 40.75 48.80 -47.36
C GLU A 52 41.05 50.29 -46.98
N GLY A 53 41.30 50.55 -45.71
CA GLY A 53 41.67 51.91 -45.27
C GLY A 53 43.07 52.34 -45.76
N THR A 54 44.02 51.41 -45.93
CA THR A 54 45.35 51.65 -46.42
C THR A 54 45.36 51.91 -47.94
N ASP A 55 44.54 51.20 -48.67
CA ASP A 55 44.40 51.40 -50.13
C ASP A 55 43.79 52.79 -50.47
N SER A 56 42.94 53.33 -49.63
CA SER A 56 42.35 54.66 -49.79
C SER A 56 43.37 55.77 -49.56
N GLN A 57 44.38 55.56 -48.69
CA GLN A 57 45.45 56.52 -48.47
C GLN A 57 46.52 56.50 -49.55
N ASN A 58 46.87 55.33 -50.11
CA ASN A 58 47.85 55.19 -51.17
C ASN A 58 47.38 55.71 -52.52
N SER A 59 46.07 55.74 -52.78
CA SER A 59 45.50 56.32 -54.02
C SER A 59 45.53 57.86 -54.04
N SER A 60 45.84 58.53 -52.96
CA SER A 60 45.89 60.01 -52.90
C SER A 60 47.30 60.63 -52.99
N THR A 61 48.33 59.80 -53.01
CA THR A 61 49.72 60.25 -53.22
C THR A 61 50.24 59.77 -54.59
N ASN A 62 50.11 60.66 -55.54
CA ASN A 62 50.54 60.53 -56.91
C ASN A 62 52.10 60.42 -56.97
N SER A 63 52.68 59.28 -57.07
CA SER A 63 54.01 59.01 -57.52
C SER A 63 53.97 57.84 -58.44
N LYS A 64 54.45 58.09 -59.70
CA LYS A 64 54.71 57.08 -60.72
C LYS A 64 55.54 55.97 -60.17
N ILE A 65 54.94 54.82 -59.84
CA ILE A 65 55.55 53.57 -59.58
C ILE A 65 55.03 52.60 -60.62
N ASP A 66 55.96 51.85 -61.28
CA ASP A 66 55.76 50.93 -62.35
C ASP A 66 54.60 49.99 -62.14
N SER A 67 53.77 49.85 -63.16
CA SER A 67 52.52 49.06 -63.26
C SER A 67 52.77 47.53 -63.23
N LYS A 68 53.46 47.02 -62.25
CA LYS A 68 53.69 45.55 -62.05
C LYS A 68 53.70 45.09 -60.61
N THR A 69 53.45 45.92 -59.62
CA THR A 69 53.21 45.46 -58.26
C THR A 69 51.75 45.08 -58.13
N THR A 70 51.47 43.81 -58.08
CA THR A 70 50.13 43.25 -57.96
C THR A 70 49.62 43.61 -56.55
N HIS A 71 48.34 43.99 -56.45
CA HIS A 71 47.66 44.28 -55.15
C HIS A 71 47.97 43.24 -54.06
N SER A 72 48.31 42.03 -54.44
CA SER A 72 48.66 40.94 -53.52
C SER A 72 49.97 41.25 -52.72
N ASP A 73 50.94 41.92 -53.25
CA ASP A 73 52.24 42.21 -52.59
C ASP A 73 52.07 43.29 -51.49
N SER A 74 51.08 44.19 -51.65
CA SER A 74 50.72 45.18 -50.61
C SER A 74 50.04 44.55 -49.45
N TYR A 75 49.18 43.53 -49.67
CA TYR A 75 48.48 42.84 -48.59
C TYR A 75 49.39 41.92 -47.78
N THR A 76 50.30 41.18 -48.46
CA THR A 76 51.24 40.26 -47.80
C THR A 76 52.18 41.03 -46.83
N ALA A 77 52.69 42.20 -47.20
CA ALA A 77 53.50 43.02 -46.32
C ALA A 77 52.76 43.56 -45.08
N HIS A 78 51.44 43.69 -45.18
CA HIS A 78 50.62 44.13 -44.08
C HIS A 78 50.35 42.99 -43.07
N PHE A 79 50.14 41.78 -43.56
CA PHE A 79 49.91 40.60 -42.73
C PHE A 79 51.17 40.14 -41.99
N ASP A 80 52.37 40.32 -42.54
CA ASP A 80 53.60 39.97 -41.86
C ASP A 80 53.83 40.81 -40.59
N ASN A 81 53.32 42.05 -40.55
CA ASN A 81 53.34 42.88 -39.36
C ASN A 81 52.28 42.50 -38.29
N ILE A 82 51.26 41.73 -38.65
CA ILE A 82 50.16 41.28 -37.79
C ILE A 82 50.36 39.81 -37.36
N SER A 83 51.34 39.12 -37.94
CA SER A 83 51.60 37.67 -37.72
C SER A 83 52.01 37.29 -36.29
N ASP A 84 52.15 38.25 -35.37
CA ASP A 84 52.42 38.01 -33.94
C ASP A 84 51.21 37.50 -33.14
N ILE A 85 50.02 37.41 -33.78
CA ILE A 85 48.84 36.77 -33.20
C ILE A 85 48.96 35.27 -33.40
N LYS A 86 49.70 34.61 -32.51
CA LYS A 86 50.08 33.17 -32.59
C LYS A 86 48.93 32.15 -32.66
N GLU A 87 47.69 32.57 -32.53
CA GLU A 87 46.51 31.68 -32.43
C GLU A 87 45.53 31.82 -33.61
N LEU A 88 45.80 32.78 -34.51
CA LEU A 88 44.92 33.07 -35.64
C LEU A 88 45.60 32.75 -36.96
N ARG A 89 45.04 31.82 -37.73
CA ARG A 89 45.47 31.55 -39.11
C ARG A 89 44.75 32.50 -40.05
N ILE A 90 45.54 33.21 -40.85
CA ILE A 90 45.06 34.21 -41.83
C ILE A 90 45.45 33.70 -43.23
N THR A 91 44.48 33.59 -44.12
CA THR A 91 44.69 33.18 -45.50
C THR A 91 44.02 34.16 -46.44
N LEU A 92 44.73 34.64 -47.44
CA LEU A 92 44.20 35.46 -48.52
C LEU A 92 44.07 34.61 -49.79
N ILE A 93 42.91 34.68 -50.44
CA ILE A 93 42.53 33.80 -51.55
C ILE A 93 42.05 34.67 -52.72
N ASP A 94 42.52 34.39 -53.92
CA ASP A 94 42.12 35.08 -55.14
C ASP A 94 40.71 34.67 -55.62
N LYS A 95 40.20 35.30 -56.71
CA LYS A 95 38.88 35.01 -57.31
C LYS A 95 38.74 33.61 -57.86
N GLU A 96 39.86 32.99 -58.21
CA GLU A 96 39.95 31.64 -58.76
C GLU A 96 40.14 30.58 -57.66
N GLY A 97 40.22 30.99 -56.38
CA GLY A 97 40.37 30.13 -55.23
C GLY A 97 41.83 29.75 -54.91
N THR A 98 42.80 30.41 -55.55
CA THR A 98 44.24 30.21 -55.29
C THR A 98 44.68 30.96 -54.05
N VAL A 99 45.46 30.34 -53.17
CA VAL A 99 46.00 30.97 -51.98
C VAL A 99 47.13 31.90 -52.32
N LEU A 100 46.98 33.18 -52.00
CA LEU A 100 48.00 34.20 -52.21
C LEU A 100 48.87 34.43 -50.98
N TYR A 101 48.31 34.25 -49.79
CA TYR A 101 49.03 34.37 -48.50
C TYR A 101 48.43 33.39 -47.46
N ASP A 102 49.29 32.84 -46.62
CA ASP A 102 48.91 32.07 -45.45
C ASP A 102 50.04 32.18 -44.42
N ASN A 103 49.69 32.53 -43.16
CA ASN A 103 50.68 32.73 -42.10
C ASN A 103 51.15 31.42 -41.42
N ASP A 104 50.48 30.27 -41.72
CA ASP A 104 50.74 29.01 -41.04
C ASP A 104 51.38 27.96 -42.03
N ALA A 105 51.10 28.02 -43.34
CA ALA A 105 51.51 27.05 -44.29
C ALA A 105 52.23 27.68 -45.51
N ALA A 106 53.23 27.00 -46.07
CA ALA A 106 53.93 27.43 -47.31
C ALA A 106 52.98 27.41 -48.51
N ILE A 107 52.81 28.54 -49.20
CA ILE A 107 51.83 28.74 -50.30
C ILE A 107 51.94 27.64 -51.38
N GLY A 108 53.09 27.19 -51.71
CA GLY A 108 53.32 26.16 -52.76
C GLY A 108 52.83 24.77 -52.42
N GLN A 109 52.42 24.51 -51.20
CA GLN A 109 51.85 23.21 -50.71
C GLN A 109 50.37 23.21 -50.63
N LEU A 110 49.71 24.38 -50.72
CA LEU A 110 48.26 24.54 -50.54
C LEU A 110 47.55 24.27 -51.89
N LYS A 111 46.49 23.42 -51.78
CA LYS A 111 45.60 23.17 -52.94
C LYS A 111 44.67 24.38 -53.10
N ASN A 112 44.07 24.48 -54.30
CA ASN A 112 43.04 25.48 -54.52
C ASN A 112 41.86 25.32 -53.49
N HIS A 113 41.41 26.44 -52.94
CA HIS A 113 40.39 26.50 -51.86
C HIS A 113 38.97 26.81 -52.35
N ASN A 114 38.75 26.87 -53.68
CA ASN A 114 37.44 27.22 -54.25
C ASN A 114 36.32 26.26 -53.84
N ASP A 115 36.66 24.99 -53.50
CA ASP A 115 35.70 23.98 -53.08
C ASP A 115 35.35 24.03 -51.59
N ARG A 116 35.99 24.90 -50.83
CA ARG A 116 35.75 25.03 -49.39
C ARG A 116 34.40 25.74 -49.08
N PRO A 117 33.56 25.17 -48.18
CA PRO A 117 32.22 25.71 -47.90
C PRO A 117 32.24 27.19 -47.55
N GLU A 118 33.13 27.61 -46.62
CA GLU A 118 33.27 28.98 -46.15
C GLU A 118 33.68 29.93 -47.28
N ILE A 119 34.47 29.44 -48.26
CA ILE A 119 34.93 30.27 -49.39
C ILE A 119 33.81 30.41 -50.44
N LYS A 120 33.09 29.33 -50.74
CA LYS A 120 31.92 29.38 -51.64
C LYS A 120 30.88 30.35 -51.12
N GLU A 121 30.55 30.22 -49.79
CA GLU A 121 29.57 31.08 -49.17
C GLU A 121 30.04 32.55 -49.16
N ALA A 122 31.31 32.82 -48.90
CA ALA A 122 31.87 34.16 -48.96
C ALA A 122 31.80 34.76 -50.41
N PHE A 123 32.04 33.98 -51.43
CA PHE A 123 31.89 34.43 -52.84
C PHE A 123 30.43 34.74 -53.20
N GLU A 124 29.47 33.96 -52.70
CA GLU A 124 28.06 34.11 -53.00
C GLU A 124 27.40 35.22 -52.15
N ASN A 125 27.62 35.20 -50.84
CA ASN A 125 26.87 35.98 -49.84
C ASN A 125 27.71 37.13 -49.21
N GLY A 126 29.00 37.24 -49.55
CA GLY A 126 29.92 38.22 -48.96
C GLY A 126 30.60 37.76 -47.68
N GLU A 127 30.01 36.87 -46.90
CA GLU A 127 30.57 36.25 -45.71
C GLU A 127 30.27 34.76 -45.75
N GLY A 128 31.16 33.93 -45.22
CA GLY A 128 30.94 32.48 -45.09
C GLY A 128 31.61 31.93 -43.84
N GLN A 129 31.05 30.84 -43.30
CA GLN A 129 31.59 30.20 -42.13
C GLN A 129 31.54 28.68 -42.23
N ALA A 130 32.51 27.99 -41.60
CA ALA A 130 32.54 26.53 -41.54
C ALA A 130 33.27 26.05 -40.29
N VAL A 131 32.83 24.94 -39.75
CA VAL A 131 33.57 24.17 -38.74
C VAL A 131 34.01 22.86 -39.40
N ARG A 132 35.28 22.54 -39.39
CA ARG A 132 35.81 21.32 -39.97
C ARG A 132 36.72 20.59 -39.01
N ARG A 133 36.57 19.26 -38.95
CA ARG A 133 37.48 18.42 -38.21
C ARG A 133 38.75 18.19 -38.98
N SER A 134 39.88 18.40 -38.32
CA SER A 134 41.18 18.11 -38.91
C SER A 134 41.43 16.61 -38.93
N ASP A 135 41.60 16.02 -40.12
CA ASP A 135 41.86 14.59 -40.27
C ASP A 135 43.23 14.15 -39.67
N THR A 136 44.11 15.10 -39.35
CA THR A 136 45.44 14.82 -38.82
C THR A 136 45.62 15.05 -37.34
N LEU A 137 44.80 15.90 -36.72
CA LEU A 137 44.96 16.34 -35.32
C LEU A 137 43.79 16.00 -34.44
N ASP A 138 42.69 15.45 -34.96
CA ASP A 138 41.41 15.16 -34.28
C ASP A 138 40.81 16.39 -33.54
N GLU A 139 41.06 17.59 -34.12
CA GLU A 139 40.62 18.88 -33.55
C GLU A 139 39.67 19.58 -34.54
N ASP A 140 38.69 20.29 -34.02
CA ASP A 140 37.78 21.11 -34.81
C ASP A 140 38.41 22.48 -35.07
N THR A 141 38.57 22.86 -36.35
CA THR A 141 39.02 24.18 -36.75
C THR A 141 37.82 25.00 -37.20
N PHE A 142 37.71 26.18 -36.67
CA PHE A 142 36.68 27.15 -37.02
C PHE A 142 37.19 28.08 -38.08
N TYR A 143 36.43 28.24 -39.17
CA TYR A 143 36.76 29.07 -40.32
C TYR A 143 35.71 30.17 -40.49
N TYR A 144 36.17 31.41 -40.71
CA TYR A 144 35.32 32.51 -41.14
C TYR A 144 35.97 33.20 -42.32
N ALA A 145 35.21 33.44 -43.39
CA ALA A 145 35.66 34.07 -44.62
C ALA A 145 34.84 35.30 -44.96
N ILE A 146 35.49 36.34 -45.39
CA ILE A 146 34.84 37.60 -45.84
C ILE A 146 35.38 38.00 -47.22
N ARG A 147 34.47 38.41 -48.09
CA ARG A 147 34.85 38.88 -49.41
C ARG A 147 35.22 40.36 -49.32
N LEU A 148 36.42 40.70 -49.91
CA LEU A 148 36.96 42.02 -50.02
C LEU A 148 36.35 42.75 -51.20
N ASN A 149 36.46 44.11 -51.24
CA ASN A 149 35.93 44.96 -52.31
C ASN A 149 36.55 44.69 -53.68
N ASP A 150 37.79 44.23 -53.71
CA ASP A 150 38.50 43.83 -54.94
C ASP A 150 38.10 42.43 -55.44
N GLY A 151 37.22 41.70 -54.69
CA GLY A 151 36.70 40.40 -55.03
C GLY A 151 37.54 39.22 -54.54
N MET A 152 38.64 39.45 -53.83
CA MET A 152 39.38 38.43 -53.09
C MET A 152 38.64 38.03 -51.81
N VAL A 153 39.01 36.91 -51.19
CA VAL A 153 38.45 36.45 -49.94
C VAL A 153 39.56 36.38 -48.87
N LEU A 154 39.31 37.09 -47.75
CA LEU A 154 40.06 36.95 -46.52
C LEU A 154 39.48 35.88 -45.65
N ARG A 155 40.19 34.82 -45.33
CA ARG A 155 39.79 33.74 -44.43
C ARG A 155 40.61 33.85 -43.16
N VAL A 156 39.95 33.81 -42.00
CA VAL A 156 40.53 33.65 -40.67
C VAL A 156 40.12 32.31 -40.08
N ALA A 157 41.00 31.66 -39.36
CA ALA A 157 40.74 30.38 -38.73
C ALA A 157 41.41 30.28 -37.37
N THR A 158 40.81 29.54 -36.47
CA THR A 158 41.39 29.17 -35.17
C THR A 158 41.14 27.73 -34.86
N ASP A 159 42.09 27.07 -34.25
CA ASP A 159 41.98 25.67 -33.84
C ASP A 159 41.29 25.55 -32.49
N ALA A 160 40.46 24.51 -32.34
CA ALA A 160 39.77 24.20 -31.08
C ALA A 160 40.70 23.66 -29.98
N LYS A 161 42.01 23.74 -30.13
CA LYS A 161 43.01 23.28 -29.13
C LYS A 161 42.76 23.82 -27.72
N SER A 162 42.33 25.07 -27.65
CA SER A 162 42.04 25.71 -26.36
C SER A 162 40.83 25.16 -25.64
N LEU A 163 39.87 24.55 -26.37
CA LEU A 163 38.63 23.98 -25.85
C LEU A 163 38.83 22.65 -25.14
N GLY A 164 39.49 21.72 -25.79
CA GLY A 164 39.77 20.40 -25.21
C GLY A 164 40.61 20.53 -23.93
N SER A 165 41.62 21.40 -23.92
CA SER A 165 42.48 21.64 -22.75
C SER A 165 41.71 22.32 -21.61
N ALA A 166 40.84 23.32 -21.88
CA ALA A 166 40.01 23.94 -20.91
C ALA A 166 38.99 22.95 -20.31
N PHE A 167 38.39 22.08 -21.14
CA PHE A 167 37.45 21.05 -20.66
C PHE A 167 38.16 20.01 -19.78
N VAL A 168 39.31 19.51 -20.18
CA VAL A 168 40.11 18.56 -19.39
C VAL A 168 40.54 19.15 -18.05
N SER A 169 40.84 20.43 -18.00
CA SER A 169 41.23 21.11 -16.73
C SER A 169 40.06 21.25 -15.75
N VAL A 170 38.84 21.43 -16.23
CA VAL A 170 37.62 21.61 -15.39
C VAL A 170 36.93 20.27 -15.05
N ALA A 171 37.11 19.25 -15.89
CA ALA A 171 36.49 17.94 -15.72
C ALA A 171 36.70 17.30 -14.34
N PRO A 172 37.90 17.31 -13.72
CA PRO A 172 38.07 16.73 -12.38
C PRO A 172 37.26 17.45 -11.30
N VAL A 173 37.07 18.76 -11.42
CA VAL A 173 36.26 19.57 -10.49
C VAL A 173 34.78 19.19 -10.64
N ILE A 174 34.28 19.04 -11.87
CA ILE A 174 32.92 18.62 -12.15
C ILE A 174 32.68 17.22 -11.59
N ILE A 175 33.58 16.26 -11.82
CA ILE A 175 33.49 14.90 -11.29
C ILE A 175 33.43 14.91 -9.77
N LEU A 176 34.26 15.71 -9.10
CA LEU A 176 34.27 15.82 -7.64
C LEU A 176 32.94 16.37 -7.09
N ILE A 177 32.40 17.40 -7.74
CA ILE A 177 31.07 17.95 -7.38
C ILE A 177 29.97 16.89 -7.56
N VAL A 178 29.99 16.14 -8.67
CA VAL A 178 29.00 15.06 -8.94
C VAL A 178 29.09 14.00 -7.85
N ILE A 179 30.28 13.52 -7.50
CA ILE A 179 30.50 12.54 -6.45
C ILE A 179 29.95 13.09 -5.11
N PHE A 180 30.24 14.34 -4.77
CA PHE A 180 29.78 14.96 -3.53
C PHE A 180 28.22 15.02 -3.45
N ILE A 181 27.58 15.43 -4.55
CA ILE A 181 26.11 15.48 -4.63
C ILE A 181 25.51 14.08 -4.49
N VAL A 182 26.09 13.05 -5.14
CA VAL A 182 25.63 11.65 -5.03
C VAL A 182 25.72 11.16 -3.58
N LEU A 183 26.82 11.45 -2.88
CA LEU A 183 26.99 11.08 -1.47
C LEU A 183 25.93 11.76 -0.56
N ILE A 184 25.66 13.05 -0.80
CA ILE A 184 24.60 13.77 -0.09
C ILE A 184 23.23 13.14 -0.36
N CYS A 185 22.91 12.83 -1.62
CA CYS A 185 21.64 12.20 -1.98
C CYS A 185 21.45 10.83 -1.31
N ILE A 186 22.51 10.02 -1.23
CA ILE A 186 22.51 8.74 -0.52
C ILE A 186 22.26 8.95 0.98
N GLY A 187 22.93 9.91 1.59
CA GLY A 187 22.77 10.26 3.01
C GLY A 187 21.34 10.72 3.35
N ILE A 188 20.81 11.65 2.56
CA ILE A 188 19.43 12.15 2.72
C ILE A 188 18.41 11.01 2.50
N SER A 189 18.60 10.17 1.47
CA SER A 189 17.72 9.03 1.21
C SER A 189 17.70 8.05 2.39
N HIS A 190 18.85 7.77 2.99
CA HIS A 190 18.95 6.90 4.16
C HIS A 190 18.22 7.51 5.37
N MET A 191 18.48 8.80 5.64
CA MET A 191 17.86 9.52 6.76
C MET A 191 16.32 9.57 6.62
N LEU A 192 15.80 9.94 5.44
CA LEU A 192 14.36 9.97 5.17
C LEU A 192 13.71 8.59 5.33
N THR A 193 14.38 7.54 4.83
CA THR A 193 13.87 6.18 4.95
C THR A 193 13.79 5.73 6.41
N GLU A 194 14.77 6.08 7.24
CA GLU A 194 14.71 5.79 8.67
C GLU A 194 13.62 6.59 9.39
N GLN A 195 13.51 7.87 9.11
CA GLN A 195 12.49 8.72 9.72
C GLN A 195 11.06 8.32 9.38
N LEU A 196 10.80 7.83 8.17
CA LEU A 196 9.46 7.46 7.72
C LEU A 196 9.07 6.01 8.05
N LEU A 197 10.00 5.07 7.94
CA LEU A 197 9.70 3.65 8.12
C LEU A 197 9.82 3.16 9.57
N LYS A 198 10.77 3.67 10.33
CA LYS A 198 10.99 3.23 11.71
C LYS A 198 9.78 3.46 12.63
N PRO A 199 9.08 4.62 12.56
CA PRO A 199 7.87 4.83 13.35
C PRO A 199 6.72 3.88 12.98
N ILE A 200 6.58 3.54 11.68
CA ILE A 200 5.56 2.58 11.21
C ILE A 200 5.87 1.17 11.74
N GLU A 201 7.13 0.75 11.69
CA GLU A 201 7.57 -0.54 12.22
C GLU A 201 7.34 -0.61 13.74
N THR A 202 7.63 0.47 14.46
CA THR A 202 7.39 0.57 15.90
C THR A 202 5.90 0.53 16.22
N MET A 203 5.04 1.17 15.42
CA MET A 203 3.59 1.14 15.56
C MET A 203 3.06 -0.30 15.42
N VAL A 204 3.51 -1.04 14.40
CA VAL A 204 3.10 -2.43 14.17
C VAL A 204 3.54 -3.34 15.32
N ASN A 205 4.75 -3.16 15.84
CA ASN A 205 5.27 -3.97 16.95
C ASN A 205 4.62 -3.64 18.31
N ASN A 206 4.00 -2.47 18.44
CA ASN A 206 3.33 -2.01 19.68
C ASN A 206 1.80 -1.97 19.54
N LEU A 207 1.21 -2.75 18.63
CA LEU A 207 -0.25 -2.81 18.45
C LEU A 207 -1.00 -3.22 19.73
N GLU A 208 -0.35 -4.01 20.59
CA GLU A 208 -0.92 -4.45 21.87
C GLU A 208 -0.95 -3.34 22.93
N ASN A 209 -0.11 -2.32 22.79
CA ASN A 209 -0.04 -1.22 23.75
C ASN A 209 -1.04 -0.12 23.34
N SER A 210 -2.13 -0.02 24.08
CA SER A 210 -3.21 0.95 23.84
C SER A 210 -2.78 2.42 24.05
N GLU A 211 -1.68 2.66 24.78
CA GLU A 211 -1.14 4.00 25.05
C GLU A 211 -0.20 4.51 23.94
N TYR A 212 0.15 3.65 22.97
CA TYR A 212 1.02 4.08 21.89
C TYR A 212 0.25 4.95 20.88
N GLU A 213 0.57 6.25 20.88
CA GLU A 213 0.05 7.19 19.89
C GLU A 213 0.75 6.99 18.53
N SER A 214 -0.02 7.07 17.45
CA SER A 214 0.52 7.00 16.11
C SER A 214 1.44 8.19 15.84
N PRO A 215 2.64 8.00 15.28
CA PRO A 215 3.57 9.09 14.97
C PRO A 215 3.05 10.04 13.89
N TYR A 216 2.05 9.61 13.12
CA TYR A 216 1.42 10.39 12.05
C TYR A 216 -0.10 10.31 12.21
N LYS A 217 -0.77 11.45 12.33
CA LYS A 217 -2.25 11.54 12.46
C LYS A 217 -2.99 10.90 11.29
N GLU A 218 -2.38 10.91 10.10
CA GLU A 218 -2.92 10.30 8.90
C GLU A 218 -3.01 8.77 9.00
N LEU A 219 -2.20 8.15 9.87
CA LEU A 219 -2.20 6.71 10.09
C LEU A 219 -3.14 6.26 11.23
N ASP A 220 -3.70 7.19 12.01
CA ASP A 220 -4.62 6.88 13.11
C ASP A 220 -5.80 5.98 12.69
N PRO A 221 -6.50 6.21 11.56
CA PRO A 221 -7.58 5.33 11.13
C PRO A 221 -7.12 3.90 10.88
N ILE A 222 -5.93 3.75 10.27
CA ILE A 222 -5.34 2.42 9.98
C ILE A 222 -4.88 1.75 11.27
N ALA A 223 -4.24 2.49 12.17
CA ALA A 223 -3.81 1.99 13.46
C ALA A 223 -4.99 1.48 14.30
N ASN A 224 -6.07 2.24 14.35
CA ASN A 224 -7.30 1.87 15.06
C ASN A 224 -7.98 0.65 14.46
N LEU A 225 -8.05 0.56 13.13
CA LEU A 225 -8.57 -0.61 12.44
C LEU A 225 -7.75 -1.87 12.74
N LEU A 226 -6.42 -1.77 12.68
CA LEU A 226 -5.53 -2.90 13.00
C LEU A 226 -5.64 -3.33 14.47
N ARG A 227 -5.75 -2.37 15.41
CA ARG A 227 -5.98 -2.68 16.84
C ARG A 227 -7.30 -3.38 17.05
N ALA A 228 -8.37 -2.89 16.45
CA ALA A 228 -9.69 -3.53 16.54
C ALA A 228 -9.63 -4.98 16.01
N GLN A 229 -9.06 -5.18 14.82
CA GLN A 229 -8.88 -6.53 14.25
C GLN A 229 -8.01 -7.43 15.12
N HIS A 230 -6.93 -6.92 15.68
CA HIS A 230 -6.05 -7.70 16.56
C HIS A 230 -6.77 -8.10 17.86
N THR A 231 -7.53 -7.17 18.46
CA THR A 231 -8.34 -7.45 19.63
C THR A 231 -9.42 -8.51 19.34
N ASP A 232 -10.08 -8.41 18.18
CA ASP A 232 -11.07 -9.39 17.73
C ASP A 232 -10.45 -10.78 17.54
N ILE A 233 -9.27 -10.86 16.93
CA ILE A 233 -8.55 -12.12 16.72
C ILE A 233 -8.17 -12.75 18.08
N LEU A 234 -7.61 -11.96 19.00
CA LEU A 234 -7.24 -12.46 20.33
C LEU A 234 -8.45 -12.92 21.14
N SER A 235 -9.56 -12.16 21.08
CA SER A 235 -10.81 -12.53 21.76
C SER A 235 -11.41 -13.82 21.20
N ALA A 236 -11.40 -13.98 19.87
CA ALA A 236 -11.86 -15.20 19.19
C ALA A 236 -10.95 -16.40 19.52
N ALA A 237 -9.63 -16.21 19.55
CA ALA A 237 -8.68 -17.25 19.91
C ALA A 237 -8.87 -17.72 21.37
N LYS A 238 -9.05 -16.77 22.29
CA LYS A 238 -9.33 -17.05 23.69
C LYS A 238 -10.67 -17.79 23.85
N ALA A 239 -11.73 -17.31 23.21
CA ALA A 239 -13.04 -17.97 23.23
C ALA A 239 -12.96 -19.41 22.71
N ARG A 240 -12.17 -19.67 21.66
CA ARG A 240 -11.92 -21.02 21.13
C ARG A 240 -11.16 -21.91 22.11
N GLN A 241 -10.14 -21.35 22.77
CA GLN A 241 -9.36 -22.07 23.80
C GLN A 241 -10.25 -22.45 24.99
N ASP A 242 -11.01 -21.49 25.52
CA ASP A 242 -11.96 -21.70 26.63
C ASP A 242 -13.03 -22.70 26.25
N PHE A 243 -13.55 -22.65 25.03
CA PHE A 243 -14.49 -23.63 24.52
C PHE A 243 -13.92 -25.05 24.51
N THR A 244 -12.69 -25.24 23.97
CA THR A 244 -12.03 -26.56 23.91
C THR A 244 -11.77 -27.12 25.31
N ALA A 245 -11.32 -26.26 26.23
CA ALA A 245 -11.08 -26.66 27.63
C ALA A 245 -12.40 -27.09 28.33
N ASN A 246 -13.46 -26.28 28.16
CA ASN A 246 -14.77 -26.56 28.75
C ASN A 246 -15.40 -27.84 28.17
N VAL A 247 -15.35 -28.06 26.84
CA VAL A 247 -15.80 -29.30 26.19
C VAL A 247 -15.09 -30.51 26.81
N SER A 248 -13.75 -30.46 26.90
CA SER A 248 -12.96 -31.56 27.47
C SER A 248 -13.38 -31.88 28.92
N HIS A 249 -13.61 -30.85 29.72
CA HIS A 249 -14.00 -30.99 31.11
C HIS A 249 -15.43 -31.53 31.26
N GLU A 250 -16.41 -31.00 30.49
CA GLU A 250 -17.80 -31.43 30.55
C GLU A 250 -18.05 -32.84 29.95
N LEU A 251 -17.18 -33.30 29.01
CA LEU A 251 -17.19 -34.68 28.52
C LEU A 251 -16.54 -35.66 29.54
N LYS A 252 -15.43 -35.28 30.18
CA LYS A 252 -14.70 -36.15 31.09
C LYS A 252 -15.52 -36.54 32.34
N THR A 253 -16.29 -35.60 32.88
CA THR A 253 -17.03 -35.82 34.12
C THR A 253 -18.06 -36.95 34.00
N PRO A 254 -19.03 -36.94 33.06
CA PRO A 254 -19.99 -38.05 32.89
C PRO A 254 -19.32 -39.37 32.48
N LEU A 255 -18.27 -39.28 31.64
CA LEU A 255 -17.52 -40.49 31.24
C LEU A 255 -16.85 -41.17 32.41
N THR A 256 -16.22 -40.40 33.31
CA THR A 256 -15.61 -40.94 34.54
C THR A 256 -16.66 -41.55 35.47
N ALA A 257 -17.85 -40.95 35.56
CA ALA A 257 -18.97 -41.51 36.33
C ALA A 257 -19.47 -42.84 35.78
N ILE A 258 -19.67 -42.92 34.42
CA ILE A 258 -20.06 -44.15 33.72
C ILE A 258 -19.03 -45.26 33.99
N SER A 259 -17.71 -44.96 33.79
CA SER A 259 -16.63 -45.92 34.00
C SER A 259 -16.60 -46.41 35.47
N GLY A 260 -16.69 -45.48 36.43
CA GLY A 260 -16.66 -45.84 37.82
C GLY A 260 -17.85 -46.70 38.28
N TYR A 261 -19.07 -46.39 37.84
CA TYR A 261 -20.24 -47.24 38.13
C TYR A 261 -20.15 -48.59 37.43
N ALA A 262 -19.64 -48.68 36.23
CA ALA A 262 -19.45 -49.93 35.48
C ALA A 262 -18.41 -50.81 36.20
N GLU A 263 -17.30 -50.23 36.65
CA GLU A 263 -16.22 -50.92 37.38
C GLU A 263 -16.72 -51.48 38.74
N LEU A 264 -17.56 -50.72 39.46
CA LEU A 264 -18.19 -51.22 40.70
C LEU A 264 -19.17 -52.39 40.46
N LEU A 265 -19.93 -52.34 39.35
CA LEU A 265 -20.82 -53.43 38.94
C LEU A 265 -20.03 -54.66 38.53
N GLU A 266 -18.94 -54.56 37.80
CA GLU A 266 -18.05 -55.66 37.38
C GLU A 266 -17.35 -56.31 38.55
N GLY A 267 -16.92 -55.53 39.53
CA GLY A 267 -16.22 -56.01 40.74
C GLY A 267 -17.07 -56.82 41.71
N GLY A 268 -18.40 -56.96 41.46
CA GLY A 268 -19.31 -57.78 42.25
C GLY A 268 -19.53 -57.32 43.71
N VAL A 269 -19.09 -56.10 44.05
CA VAL A 269 -19.15 -55.52 45.43
C VAL A 269 -20.51 -54.90 45.75
N VAL A 270 -21.43 -54.88 44.74
CA VAL A 270 -22.68 -54.12 44.78
C VAL A 270 -23.85 -55.04 45.14
N SER A 271 -24.64 -54.65 46.14
CA SER A 271 -25.89 -55.37 46.49
C SER A 271 -26.95 -55.27 45.37
N GLU A 272 -27.84 -56.26 45.25
CA GLU A 272 -28.89 -56.27 44.22
C GLU A 272 -29.75 -55.01 44.19
N GLY A 273 -30.04 -54.40 45.36
CA GLY A 273 -30.76 -53.17 45.44
C GLY A 273 -30.00 -51.93 44.88
N GLN A 274 -28.70 -51.94 44.95
CA GLN A 274 -27.81 -50.86 44.46
C GLN A 274 -27.51 -50.99 42.96
N GLN A 275 -27.54 -52.20 42.37
CA GLN A 275 -27.31 -52.43 40.95
C GLN A 275 -28.27 -51.58 40.07
N LYS A 276 -29.56 -51.57 40.44
CA LYS A 276 -30.57 -50.77 39.71
C LYS A 276 -30.26 -49.28 39.75
N HIS A 277 -29.76 -48.80 40.87
CA HIS A 277 -29.35 -47.41 41.00
C HIS A 277 -28.15 -47.08 40.12
N PHE A 278 -27.12 -47.93 40.05
CA PHE A 278 -25.92 -47.73 39.22
C PHE A 278 -26.25 -47.82 37.73
N PHE A 279 -27.09 -48.74 37.32
CA PHE A 279 -27.58 -48.75 35.90
C PHE A 279 -28.33 -47.48 35.54
N ASN A 280 -29.15 -46.92 36.47
CA ASN A 280 -29.85 -45.67 36.24
C ASN A 280 -28.85 -44.48 36.15
N GLU A 281 -27.81 -44.44 36.98
CA GLU A 281 -26.78 -43.39 36.91
C GLU A 281 -25.95 -43.48 35.63
N ILE A 282 -25.59 -44.70 35.19
CA ILE A 282 -24.92 -44.92 33.90
C ILE A 282 -25.78 -44.37 32.77
N ARG A 283 -27.08 -44.75 32.72
CA ARG A 283 -28.00 -44.27 31.69
C ARG A 283 -28.11 -42.76 31.70
N LYS A 284 -28.32 -42.16 32.85
CA LYS A 284 -28.46 -40.69 33.04
C LYS A 284 -27.21 -39.93 32.54
N ASN A 285 -26.02 -40.47 32.85
CA ASN A 285 -24.77 -39.84 32.41
C ASN A 285 -24.53 -40.04 30.90
N SER A 286 -24.98 -41.20 30.34
CA SER A 286 -24.92 -41.44 28.90
C SER A 286 -25.85 -40.53 28.11
N ASP A 287 -27.10 -40.35 28.59
CA ASP A 287 -28.08 -39.43 27.98
C ASP A 287 -27.56 -37.99 28.02
N ARG A 288 -26.93 -37.59 29.16
CA ARG A 288 -26.29 -36.28 29.31
C ARG A 288 -25.16 -36.08 28.32
N LEU A 289 -24.32 -37.11 28.11
CA LEU A 289 -23.18 -37.07 27.19
C LEU A 289 -23.67 -36.93 25.75
N LEU A 290 -24.70 -37.68 25.36
CA LEU A 290 -25.30 -37.59 24.03
C LEU A 290 -25.87 -36.18 23.77
N ASN A 291 -26.61 -35.63 24.72
CA ASN A 291 -27.16 -34.28 24.59
C ASN A 291 -26.03 -33.23 24.44
N LEU A 292 -24.95 -33.33 25.21
CA LEU A 292 -23.80 -32.45 25.10
C LEU A 292 -23.12 -32.55 23.74
N ILE A 293 -22.92 -33.75 23.21
CA ILE A 293 -22.36 -34.00 21.87
C ILE A 293 -23.24 -33.36 20.80
N ASN A 294 -24.56 -33.57 20.87
CA ASN A 294 -25.51 -33.00 19.92
C ASN A 294 -25.49 -31.46 19.95
N ASP A 295 -25.46 -30.84 21.17
CA ASP A 295 -25.36 -29.38 21.33
C ASP A 295 -24.05 -28.83 20.75
N ILE A 296 -22.92 -29.55 20.92
CA ILE A 296 -21.62 -29.17 20.35
C ILE A 296 -21.65 -29.24 18.81
N ILE A 297 -22.18 -30.32 18.25
CA ILE A 297 -22.31 -30.48 16.78
C ILE A 297 -23.19 -29.34 16.25
N ARG A 298 -24.32 -29.10 16.90
CA ARG A 298 -25.25 -28.05 16.51
C ARG A 298 -24.63 -26.65 16.54
N LEU A 299 -23.91 -26.34 17.60
CA LEU A 299 -23.20 -25.06 17.72
C LEU A 299 -22.12 -24.93 16.64
N SER A 300 -21.40 -26.00 16.34
CA SER A 300 -20.40 -26.04 15.26
C SER A 300 -21.03 -25.82 13.88
N GLU A 301 -22.23 -26.32 13.64
CA GLU A 301 -22.99 -26.08 12.41
C GLU A 301 -23.40 -24.60 12.30
N LEU A 302 -23.92 -24.01 13.37
CA LEU A 302 -24.31 -22.60 13.42
C LEU A 302 -23.13 -21.63 13.27
N ASP A 303 -21.92 -22.01 13.71
CA ASP A 303 -20.69 -21.22 13.57
C ASP A 303 -20.17 -21.18 12.12
N ARG A 304 -20.63 -22.05 11.21
CA ARG A 304 -20.18 -22.05 9.82
C ARG A 304 -20.76 -20.89 9.05
N LYS A 305 -19.93 -19.94 8.66
CA LYS A 305 -20.31 -18.77 7.84
C LYS A 305 -20.83 -19.14 6.43
N GLU A 306 -20.60 -20.36 5.99
CA GLU A 306 -20.96 -20.85 4.66
C GLU A 306 -22.39 -21.44 4.56
N MET A 307 -23.09 -21.56 5.72
CA MET A 307 -24.48 -22.00 5.72
C MET A 307 -25.37 -20.79 5.42
N GLU A 308 -25.88 -20.71 4.20
CA GLU A 308 -27.05 -19.87 3.91
C GLU A 308 -28.31 -20.63 4.36
N PRO A 309 -28.90 -20.33 5.52
CA PRO A 309 -30.12 -20.99 5.94
C PRO A 309 -31.24 -20.63 4.97
N GLN A 310 -32.00 -21.63 4.54
CA GLN A 310 -33.17 -21.37 3.71
C GLN A 310 -34.24 -20.68 4.56
N PHE A 311 -34.47 -19.40 4.27
CA PHE A 311 -35.51 -18.62 4.91
C PHE A 311 -36.82 -18.70 4.12
N GLU A 312 -37.89 -19.05 4.80
CA GLU A 312 -39.25 -19.06 4.30
C GLU A 312 -40.17 -18.17 5.13
N ARG A 313 -41.34 -17.84 4.62
CA ARG A 313 -42.35 -17.11 5.37
C ARG A 313 -43.10 -18.09 6.27
N ILE A 314 -42.87 -18.04 7.58
CA ILE A 314 -43.49 -18.95 8.56
C ILE A 314 -44.42 -18.14 9.49
N SER A 315 -45.47 -18.82 10.00
CA SER A 315 -46.29 -18.35 11.09
C SER A 315 -45.62 -18.71 12.42
N LEU A 316 -45.19 -17.71 13.18
CA LEU A 316 -44.54 -17.91 14.48
C LEU A 316 -45.49 -18.61 15.47
N TYR A 317 -46.79 -18.23 15.42
CA TYR A 317 -47.85 -18.87 16.23
C TYR A 317 -47.94 -20.37 15.95
N ASP A 318 -47.96 -20.81 14.69
CA ASP A 318 -48.06 -22.23 14.33
C ASP A 318 -46.86 -23.04 14.77
N VAL A 319 -45.64 -22.46 14.66
CA VAL A 319 -44.41 -23.14 15.13
C VAL A 319 -44.44 -23.32 16.65
N VAL A 320 -44.90 -22.31 17.43
CA VAL A 320 -45.06 -22.47 18.89
C VAL A 320 -46.09 -23.51 19.19
N ALA A 321 -47.28 -23.49 18.52
CA ALA A 321 -48.35 -24.44 18.73
C ALA A 321 -47.89 -25.90 18.52
N GLU A 322 -47.09 -26.16 17.49
CA GLU A 322 -46.50 -27.49 17.24
C GLU A 322 -45.55 -27.97 18.35
N CYS A 323 -44.78 -27.04 18.97
CA CYS A 323 -43.88 -27.37 20.07
C CYS A 323 -44.62 -27.67 21.36
N MET A 324 -45.86 -27.15 21.52
CA MET A 324 -46.59 -27.19 22.80
C MET A 324 -46.90 -28.62 23.28
N ASP A 325 -47.16 -29.56 22.38
CA ASP A 325 -47.52 -30.94 22.80
C ASP A 325 -46.33 -31.61 23.52
N GLU A 326 -45.14 -31.47 22.98
CA GLU A 326 -43.89 -31.99 23.59
C GLU A 326 -43.55 -31.26 24.88
N LEU A 327 -43.65 -29.93 24.86
CA LEU A 327 -43.39 -29.08 26.02
C LEU A 327 -44.32 -29.34 27.20
N LYS A 328 -45.61 -29.66 26.94
CA LYS A 328 -46.57 -30.04 27.96
C LYS A 328 -46.19 -31.37 28.66
N VAL A 329 -45.64 -32.33 27.92
CA VAL A 329 -45.17 -33.60 28.51
C VAL A 329 -44.00 -33.33 29.45
N ASN A 330 -43.03 -32.54 29.02
CA ASN A 330 -41.86 -32.19 29.85
C ASN A 330 -42.24 -31.38 31.08
N ALA A 331 -43.16 -30.41 30.95
CA ALA A 331 -43.66 -29.60 32.05
C ALA A 331 -44.41 -30.45 33.11
N ARG A 332 -45.27 -31.40 32.69
CA ARG A 332 -46.01 -32.32 33.60
C ARG A 332 -45.05 -33.15 34.43
N GLN A 333 -43.96 -33.69 33.84
CA GLN A 333 -42.97 -34.48 34.58
C GLN A 333 -42.34 -33.68 35.73
N ARG A 334 -42.25 -32.34 35.59
CA ARG A 334 -41.69 -31.41 36.59
C ARG A 334 -42.73 -30.68 37.42
N LYS A 335 -44.03 -31.02 37.24
CA LYS A 335 -45.20 -30.37 37.90
C LYS A 335 -45.25 -28.86 37.61
N ILE A 336 -44.97 -28.44 36.39
CA ILE A 336 -45.05 -27.06 35.92
C ILE A 336 -46.29 -26.90 35.05
N ASP A 337 -47.00 -25.79 35.25
CA ASP A 337 -48.13 -25.38 34.42
C ASP A 337 -47.61 -24.58 33.22
N ILE A 338 -47.81 -25.07 31.98
CA ILE A 338 -47.39 -24.36 30.78
C ILE A 338 -48.61 -23.94 29.96
N SER A 339 -48.63 -22.65 29.58
CA SER A 339 -49.68 -22.06 28.75
C SER A 339 -49.12 -21.33 27.56
N PHE A 340 -49.93 -21.24 26.51
CA PHE A 340 -49.60 -20.54 25.27
C PHE A 340 -50.79 -19.69 24.83
N ASP A 341 -50.53 -18.45 24.44
CA ASP A 341 -51.49 -17.60 23.73
C ASP A 341 -50.80 -16.72 22.69
N GLY A 342 -51.58 -16.03 21.89
CA GLY A 342 -51.05 -15.06 20.93
C GLY A 342 -51.90 -14.90 19.69
N GLU A 343 -51.35 -14.12 18.76
CA GLU A 343 -51.95 -13.84 17.47
C GLU A 343 -51.06 -14.34 16.32
N PRO A 344 -51.63 -14.69 15.17
CA PRO A 344 -50.82 -15.12 14.00
C PRO A 344 -49.87 -14.00 13.54
N CYS A 345 -48.57 -14.22 13.73
CA CYS A 345 -47.51 -13.34 13.28
C CYS A 345 -46.62 -14.07 12.25
N PHE A 346 -46.28 -13.39 11.16
CA PHE A 346 -45.44 -13.96 10.12
C PHE A 346 -44.04 -13.35 10.14
N ILE A 347 -43.04 -14.21 10.07
CA ILE A 347 -41.64 -13.81 9.97
C ILE A 347 -40.98 -14.52 8.77
N ARG A 348 -39.87 -13.99 8.27
CA ARG A 348 -39.02 -14.68 7.31
C ARG A 348 -37.89 -15.37 8.06
N ALA A 349 -37.97 -16.70 8.21
CA ALA A 349 -37.06 -17.43 9.07
C ALA A 349 -36.85 -18.88 8.61
N ASN A 350 -35.84 -19.55 9.15
CA ASN A 350 -35.70 -20.99 9.04
C ASN A 350 -36.55 -21.68 10.12
N ARG A 351 -37.55 -22.47 9.68
CA ARG A 351 -38.53 -23.14 10.56
C ARG A 351 -37.85 -24.01 11.62
N GLY A 352 -36.84 -24.78 11.23
CA GLY A 352 -36.12 -25.66 12.16
C GLY A 352 -35.37 -24.90 13.24
N MET A 353 -34.72 -23.82 12.89
CA MET A 353 -34.00 -22.97 13.85
C MET A 353 -34.97 -22.27 14.81
N ILE A 354 -36.11 -21.78 14.32
CA ILE A 354 -37.11 -21.16 15.20
C ILE A 354 -37.73 -22.17 16.17
N ARG A 355 -38.00 -23.41 15.71
CA ARG A 355 -38.43 -24.50 16.58
C ARG A 355 -37.41 -24.76 17.70
N GLU A 356 -36.13 -24.90 17.34
CA GLU A 356 -35.02 -25.12 18.27
C GLU A 356 -34.88 -23.98 19.29
N LEU A 357 -35.05 -22.74 18.85
CA LEU A 357 -35.05 -21.55 19.73
C LEU A 357 -36.19 -21.63 20.77
N ILE A 358 -37.41 -21.94 20.33
CA ILE A 358 -38.57 -22.08 21.22
C ILE A 358 -38.33 -23.21 22.23
N GLU A 359 -37.87 -24.38 21.77
CA GLU A 359 -37.60 -25.53 22.63
C GLU A 359 -36.53 -25.20 23.69
N ASN A 360 -35.40 -24.55 23.31
CA ASN A 360 -34.35 -24.18 24.24
C ASN A 360 -34.85 -23.17 25.30
N LEU A 361 -35.60 -22.15 24.91
CA LEU A 361 -36.14 -21.17 25.84
C LEU A 361 -37.16 -21.80 26.79
N ALA A 362 -38.10 -22.57 26.26
CA ALA A 362 -39.16 -23.20 27.06
C ALA A 362 -38.58 -24.27 27.99
N GLN A 363 -37.63 -25.09 27.52
CA GLN A 363 -36.99 -26.11 28.39
C GLN A 363 -36.18 -25.45 29.51
N ASN A 364 -35.53 -24.31 29.28
CA ASN A 364 -34.86 -23.54 30.34
C ASN A 364 -35.89 -22.99 31.38
N ALA A 365 -37.00 -22.40 30.91
CA ALA A 365 -38.07 -21.92 31.77
C ALA A 365 -38.70 -23.03 32.62
N ILE A 366 -38.86 -24.25 32.08
CA ILE A 366 -39.35 -25.43 32.82
C ILE A 366 -38.28 -25.95 33.79
N ARG A 367 -37.02 -26.00 33.38
CA ARG A 367 -35.89 -26.57 34.14
C ARG A 367 -35.56 -25.76 35.39
N TYR A 368 -35.56 -24.46 35.27
CA TYR A 368 -35.18 -23.54 36.35
C TYR A 368 -36.37 -22.97 37.11
N ASN A 369 -37.53 -23.62 36.98
CA ASN A 369 -38.73 -23.27 37.73
C ASN A 369 -38.88 -24.09 39.03
N ASN A 370 -39.71 -23.61 39.92
CA ASN A 370 -40.10 -24.31 41.14
C ASN A 370 -41.28 -25.27 40.88
N ALA A 371 -41.39 -26.36 41.63
CA ALA A 371 -42.56 -27.26 41.52
C ALA A 371 -43.88 -26.48 41.79
N GLY A 372 -44.84 -26.61 40.93
CA GLY A 372 -46.05 -25.82 40.94
C GLY A 372 -45.94 -24.45 40.26
N GLY A 373 -44.79 -24.14 39.68
CA GLY A 373 -44.57 -22.90 38.93
C GLY A 373 -45.28 -22.86 37.59
N LYS A 374 -45.15 -21.72 36.90
CA LYS A 374 -45.83 -21.46 35.62
C LYS A 374 -44.83 -21.02 34.56
N VAL A 375 -45.08 -21.46 33.34
CA VAL A 375 -44.39 -20.97 32.14
C VAL A 375 -45.44 -20.51 31.15
N HIS A 376 -45.29 -19.32 30.65
CA HIS A 376 -46.20 -18.71 29.69
C HIS A 376 -45.44 -18.32 28.44
N ILE A 377 -45.84 -18.87 27.27
CA ILE A 377 -45.31 -18.51 25.97
C ILE A 377 -46.33 -17.64 25.28
N SER A 378 -45.91 -16.54 24.67
CA SER A 378 -46.82 -15.69 23.92
C SER A 378 -46.20 -15.16 22.63
N VAL A 379 -47.06 -14.96 21.61
CA VAL A 379 -46.66 -14.42 20.29
C VAL A 379 -47.57 -13.23 20.01
N PHE A 380 -46.99 -12.05 19.84
CA PHE A 380 -47.73 -10.83 19.63
C PHE A 380 -46.94 -9.82 18.80
N ILE A 381 -47.60 -8.74 18.35
CA ILE A 381 -46.95 -7.66 17.63
C ILE A 381 -46.79 -6.44 18.58
N ARG A 382 -45.57 -5.90 18.71
CA ARG A 382 -45.30 -4.68 19.46
C ARG A 382 -44.52 -3.72 18.54
N ASN A 383 -45.08 -2.53 18.35
CA ASN A 383 -44.50 -1.50 17.47
C ASN A 383 -44.24 -1.98 16.01
N GLY A 384 -45.16 -2.85 15.51
CA GLY A 384 -45.04 -3.40 14.15
C GLY A 384 -44.05 -4.55 13.99
N ARG A 385 -43.43 -5.02 15.07
CA ARG A 385 -42.49 -6.13 15.10
C ARG A 385 -43.08 -7.37 15.77
N PRO A 386 -42.97 -8.57 15.15
CA PRO A 386 -43.31 -9.83 15.79
C PRO A 386 -42.41 -10.11 16.98
N ILE A 387 -43.01 -10.54 18.10
CA ILE A 387 -42.32 -10.91 19.32
C ILE A 387 -42.73 -12.28 19.76
N LEU A 388 -41.72 -13.13 20.05
CA LEU A 388 -41.87 -14.34 20.85
C LEU A 388 -41.43 -14.05 22.27
N SER A 389 -42.33 -14.25 23.23
CA SER A 389 -42.04 -14.07 24.65
C SER A 389 -42.17 -15.40 25.40
N VAL A 390 -41.15 -15.73 26.21
CA VAL A 390 -41.18 -16.87 27.15
C VAL A 390 -41.00 -16.30 28.55
N LYS A 391 -42.00 -16.47 29.39
CA LYS A 391 -42.03 -15.97 30.76
C LYS A 391 -42.20 -17.12 31.74
N ASP A 392 -41.40 -17.12 32.79
CA ASP A 392 -41.50 -18.04 33.91
C ASP A 392 -41.56 -17.29 35.27
N ASN A 393 -42.05 -17.97 36.29
CA ASN A 393 -42.01 -17.50 37.69
C ASN A 393 -41.02 -18.34 38.53
N GLY A 394 -39.93 -18.78 37.91
CA GLY A 394 -38.91 -19.59 38.53
C GLY A 394 -37.93 -18.83 39.42
N ILE A 395 -36.72 -19.37 39.51
CA ILE A 395 -35.69 -18.82 40.43
C ILE A 395 -35.16 -17.47 40.02
N GLY A 396 -35.35 -17.05 38.76
CA GLY A 396 -34.76 -15.82 38.21
C GLY A 396 -33.25 -15.86 38.07
N ILE A 397 -32.68 -14.78 37.55
CA ILE A 397 -31.25 -14.64 37.22
C ILE A 397 -30.66 -13.43 37.93
N PRO A 398 -29.60 -13.55 38.74
CA PRO A 398 -28.92 -12.42 39.35
C PRO A 398 -28.44 -11.41 38.31
N ALA A 399 -28.52 -10.10 38.60
CA ALA A 399 -28.15 -9.03 37.67
C ALA A 399 -26.70 -9.16 37.14
N VAL A 400 -25.77 -9.63 37.98
CA VAL A 400 -24.35 -9.82 37.60
C VAL A 400 -24.16 -10.92 36.57
N ASP A 401 -25.09 -11.84 36.43
CA ASP A 401 -25.00 -13.01 35.55
C ASP A 401 -25.78 -12.81 34.23
N GLN A 402 -26.71 -11.85 34.18
CA GLN A 402 -27.63 -11.66 33.05
C GLN A 402 -26.93 -11.45 31.68
N GLN A 403 -25.80 -10.78 31.67
CA GLN A 403 -25.01 -10.58 30.42
C GLN A 403 -24.30 -11.87 30.01
N ARG A 404 -23.98 -12.74 30.97
CA ARG A 404 -23.12 -13.91 30.76
C ARG A 404 -23.89 -15.20 30.48
N ILE A 405 -25.19 -15.26 30.74
CA ILE A 405 -26.00 -16.48 30.54
C ILE A 405 -26.04 -16.97 29.09
N PHE A 406 -25.68 -16.11 28.11
CA PHE A 406 -25.56 -16.42 26.68
C PHE A 406 -24.16 -16.87 26.28
N GLU A 407 -23.18 -16.86 27.21
CA GLU A 407 -21.85 -17.41 27.00
C GLU A 407 -21.91 -18.94 26.96
N ARG A 408 -21.06 -19.56 26.14
CA ARG A 408 -20.98 -21.04 26.01
C ARG A 408 -20.50 -21.65 27.33
N PHE A 409 -21.20 -22.70 27.81
CA PHE A 409 -20.93 -23.40 29.08
C PHE A 409 -21.14 -22.57 30.33
N TYR A 410 -21.67 -21.35 30.21
CA TYR A 410 -21.92 -20.52 31.37
C TYR A 410 -23.13 -21.03 32.17
N ARG A 411 -23.03 -21.00 33.50
CA ARG A 411 -24.05 -21.44 34.44
C ARG A 411 -23.91 -20.60 35.70
N VAL A 412 -25.02 -20.06 36.18
CA VAL A 412 -25.10 -19.29 37.42
C VAL A 412 -24.71 -20.11 38.64
N ASP A 413 -25.14 -21.38 38.70
CA ASP A 413 -24.78 -22.34 39.77
C ASP A 413 -24.38 -23.70 39.20
N LYS A 414 -23.08 -24.02 39.28
CA LYS A 414 -22.51 -25.28 38.79
C LYS A 414 -22.94 -26.50 39.61
N SER A 415 -23.31 -26.36 40.90
CA SER A 415 -23.70 -27.46 41.78
C SER A 415 -25.12 -27.93 41.49
N ARG A 416 -26.06 -27.00 41.44
CA ARG A 416 -27.49 -27.26 41.18
C ARG A 416 -27.76 -27.75 39.77
N SER A 417 -26.96 -27.32 38.81
CA SER A 417 -27.14 -27.68 37.43
C SER A 417 -26.59 -29.09 37.11
N LYS A 418 -25.79 -29.72 37.96
CA LYS A 418 -25.43 -31.14 37.85
C LYS A 418 -26.64 -32.06 38.06
N GLU A 419 -27.56 -31.70 38.97
CA GLU A 419 -28.81 -32.42 39.24
C GLU A 419 -29.86 -32.20 38.14
N THR A 420 -29.89 -31.01 37.55
CA THR A 420 -30.88 -30.65 36.51
C THR A 420 -30.49 -31.03 35.09
N GLY A 421 -29.24 -31.42 34.84
CA GLY A 421 -28.76 -31.98 33.56
C GLY A 421 -28.55 -30.97 32.43
N GLY A 422 -28.37 -29.66 32.72
CA GLY A 422 -28.12 -28.65 31.69
C GLY A 422 -26.70 -28.70 31.12
N THR A 423 -26.51 -28.48 29.81
CA THR A 423 -25.23 -28.44 29.13
C THR A 423 -24.56 -27.07 29.24
N GLY A 424 -25.34 -25.99 29.45
CA GLY A 424 -24.87 -24.59 29.38
C GLY A 424 -24.67 -24.08 27.94
N LEU A 425 -25.17 -24.81 26.94
CA LEU A 425 -25.08 -24.46 25.52
C LEU A 425 -26.40 -23.95 24.94
N GLY A 426 -27.55 -24.29 25.54
CA GLY A 426 -28.88 -23.96 24.99
C GLY A 426 -29.13 -22.47 24.77
N LEU A 427 -28.75 -21.59 25.72
CA LEU A 427 -28.87 -20.14 25.52
C LEU A 427 -27.83 -19.55 24.56
N ALA A 428 -26.67 -20.19 24.42
CA ALA A 428 -25.71 -19.82 23.39
C ALA A 428 -26.24 -20.17 21.98
N ILE A 429 -26.94 -21.32 21.86
CA ILE A 429 -27.63 -21.69 20.61
C ILE A 429 -28.75 -20.67 20.31
N VAL A 430 -29.56 -20.29 21.31
CA VAL A 430 -30.59 -19.24 21.15
C VAL A 430 -29.99 -17.96 20.63
N LYS A 431 -28.90 -17.48 21.22
CA LYS A 431 -28.20 -16.26 20.80
C LYS A 431 -27.75 -16.34 19.33
N HIS A 432 -27.14 -17.46 18.92
CA HIS A 432 -26.70 -17.66 17.53
C HIS A 432 -27.87 -17.68 16.54
N ILE A 433 -28.97 -18.36 16.88
CA ILE A 433 -30.17 -18.38 16.04
C ILE A 433 -30.75 -16.96 15.89
N VAL A 434 -30.78 -16.17 16.98
CA VAL A 434 -31.24 -14.78 16.95
C VAL A 434 -30.36 -13.91 16.09
N GLU A 435 -29.03 -14.07 16.16
CA GLU A 435 -28.06 -13.35 15.32
C GLU A 435 -28.23 -13.70 13.83
N ILE A 436 -28.44 -14.99 13.49
CA ILE A 436 -28.68 -15.43 12.10
C ILE A 436 -29.98 -14.82 11.51
N HIS A 437 -30.96 -14.52 12.36
CA HIS A 437 -32.26 -13.96 11.94
C HIS A 437 -32.35 -12.43 12.08
N ASP A 438 -31.22 -11.71 12.34
CA ASP A 438 -31.18 -10.26 12.61
C ASP A 438 -32.18 -9.80 13.68
N ALA A 439 -32.55 -10.69 14.61
CA ALA A 439 -33.46 -10.43 15.69
C ALA A 439 -32.76 -9.93 16.95
N LYS A 440 -33.49 -9.49 17.95
CA LYS A 440 -32.92 -8.99 19.22
C LYS A 440 -33.48 -9.76 20.42
N ILE A 441 -32.62 -10.00 21.42
CA ILE A 441 -32.97 -10.57 22.69
C ILE A 441 -33.20 -9.43 23.71
N GLU A 442 -34.35 -9.42 24.34
CA GLU A 442 -34.65 -8.59 25.52
C GLU A 442 -34.82 -9.54 26.72
N LEU A 443 -34.05 -9.31 27.78
CA LEU A 443 -34.09 -10.09 29.02
C LEU A 443 -34.56 -9.21 30.18
N ASP A 444 -35.59 -9.67 30.88
CA ASP A 444 -36.05 -9.10 32.14
C ASP A 444 -36.11 -10.22 33.18
N SER A 445 -35.29 -10.12 34.23
CA SER A 445 -35.21 -11.17 35.26
C SER A 445 -34.84 -10.58 36.62
N ALA A 446 -35.45 -11.12 37.65
CA ALA A 446 -35.09 -10.80 39.02
C ALA A 446 -35.06 -12.08 39.88
N LEU A 447 -34.03 -12.20 40.70
CA LEU A 447 -33.83 -13.36 41.56
C LEU A 447 -35.06 -13.58 42.49
N GLY A 448 -35.65 -14.79 42.48
CA GLY A 448 -36.82 -15.16 43.24
C GLY A 448 -38.18 -14.73 42.63
N VAL A 449 -38.16 -14.00 41.52
CA VAL A 449 -39.37 -13.52 40.83
C VAL A 449 -39.67 -14.31 39.56
N GLY A 450 -38.61 -14.60 38.76
CA GLY A 450 -38.72 -15.32 37.50
C GLY A 450 -37.96 -14.60 36.39
N THR A 451 -38.15 -15.10 35.16
CA THR A 451 -37.44 -14.61 33.95
C THR A 451 -38.43 -14.42 32.80
N THR A 452 -38.24 -13.35 32.04
CA THR A 452 -38.93 -13.12 30.77
C THR A 452 -37.86 -12.88 29.70
N ILE A 453 -37.90 -13.69 28.63
CA ILE A 453 -37.04 -13.53 27.45
C ILE A 453 -37.93 -13.22 26.26
N ASN A 454 -37.73 -12.07 25.66
CA ASN A 454 -38.42 -11.66 24.43
C ASN A 454 -37.44 -11.72 23.25
N ILE A 455 -37.86 -12.33 22.16
CA ILE A 455 -37.16 -12.31 20.86
C ILE A 455 -37.96 -11.40 19.94
N VAL A 456 -37.36 -10.31 19.53
CA VAL A 456 -37.95 -9.27 18.65
C VAL A 456 -37.42 -9.46 17.26
N PHE A 457 -38.27 -9.86 16.32
CA PHE A 457 -37.91 -10.10 14.91
C PHE A 457 -38.05 -8.86 14.04
#